data_416b0357d7590d6be9df914fe1ca7b81
#
_entry.id   416b0357d7590d6be9df914fe1ca7b81
#
_cell.length_a   1.000
_cell.length_b   1.000
_cell.length_c   1.000
_cell.angle_alpha   90.00
_cell.angle_beta   90.00
_cell.angle_gamma   90.00
#
_symmetry.space_group_name_H-M   'P 1'
#
loop_
_entity.id
_entity.type
_entity.pdbx_description
1 polymer ?
#
loop_
_entity_poly.entity_id
_entity_poly.type
_entity_poly.pdbx_seq_one_letter_code
_entity_poly.pdbx_strand_id
1 'polypeptide(L)'
;PLAALGREVFSCHPPKIEPMVRAIIADLRAGKRDSVSVWMEKNQRATLVTYHAVRDSQGQYVGTMETVQDMEEARKHFAQK
;
A
#
# COMPACT_ATOMS: atom_id res chain seq x y z
N PRO A 1 1.32 9.89 -8.33
CA PRO A 1 1.36 8.63 -7.61
C PRO A 1 1.56 7.45 -8.52
N LEU A 2 2.34 6.54 -8.03
CA LEU A 2 2.71 5.36 -8.76
C LEU A 2 1.84 4.19 -8.34
N ALA A 3 1.45 3.36 -9.29
CA ALA A 3 0.68 2.16 -8.99
C ALA A 3 1.38 0.94 -9.57
N ALA A 4 1.31 -0.17 -8.84
CA ALA A 4 1.84 -1.45 -9.28
C ALA A 4 0.83 -2.54 -8.97
N LEU A 5 0.77 -3.56 -9.82
CA LEU A 5 -0.19 -4.64 -9.69
C LEU A 5 0.54 -5.98 -9.58
N GLY A 6 -0.04 -6.88 -8.78
CA GLY A 6 0.43 -8.26 -8.71
C GLY A 6 1.86 -8.36 -8.20
N ARG A 7 2.68 -9.09 -8.94
CA ARG A 7 4.05 -9.36 -8.53
C ARG A 7 4.94 -8.14 -8.46
N GLU A 8 4.59 -7.08 -9.16
CA GLU A 8 5.41 -5.87 -9.17
C GLU A 8 5.41 -5.19 -7.80
N VAL A 9 4.40 -5.43 -6.99
CA VAL A 9 4.35 -4.89 -5.63
C VAL A 9 5.57 -5.35 -4.84
N PHE A 10 5.91 -6.63 -4.95
CA PHE A 10 7.04 -7.17 -4.20
C PHE A 10 8.38 -6.66 -4.71
N SER A 11 8.51 -6.48 -6.01
CA SER A 11 9.77 -6.02 -6.59
C SER A 11 10.07 -4.56 -6.25
N CYS A 12 9.08 -3.80 -5.80
CA CYS A 12 9.23 -2.38 -5.46
C CYS A 12 9.64 -2.15 -4.01
N HIS A 13 9.81 -3.20 -3.19
CA HIS A 13 10.00 -3.06 -1.75
C HIS A 13 11.34 -3.60 -1.29
N PRO A 14 11.93 -2.97 -0.24
CA PRO A 14 13.11 -3.55 0.40
C PRO A 14 12.78 -4.92 1.00
N PRO A 15 13.75 -5.83 1.04
CA PRO A 15 13.50 -7.17 1.57
C PRO A 15 12.95 -7.19 3.00
N LYS A 16 13.34 -6.21 3.83
CA LYS A 16 12.91 -6.21 5.24
C LYS A 16 11.43 -5.96 5.43
N ILE A 17 10.75 -5.35 4.46
CA ILE A 17 9.31 -5.10 4.59
C ILE A 17 8.47 -6.06 3.76
N GLU A 18 9.12 -6.94 3.00
CA GLU A 18 8.41 -7.89 2.16
C GLU A 18 7.46 -8.81 2.93
N PRO A 19 7.83 -9.35 4.12
CA PRO A 19 6.90 -10.20 4.86
C PRO A 19 5.60 -9.47 5.23
N MET A 20 5.69 -8.19 5.60
CA MET A 20 4.50 -7.41 5.92
C MET A 20 3.62 -7.25 4.68
N VAL A 21 4.23 -6.94 3.53
CA VAL A 21 3.48 -6.77 2.29
C VAL A 21 2.83 -8.07 1.87
N ARG A 22 3.52 -9.20 2.03
CA ARG A 22 2.94 -10.50 1.70
C ARG A 22 1.74 -10.82 2.57
N ALA A 23 1.79 -10.49 3.85
CA ALA A 23 0.66 -10.69 4.76
C ALA A 23 -0.54 -9.83 4.36
N ILE A 24 -0.28 -8.58 3.97
CA ILE A 24 -1.33 -7.68 3.52
C ILE A 24 -2.00 -8.25 2.27
N ILE A 25 -1.21 -8.68 1.29
CA ILE A 25 -1.75 -9.19 0.04
C ILE A 25 -2.53 -10.48 0.27
N ALA A 26 -2.08 -11.32 1.21
CA ALA A 26 -2.83 -12.53 1.56
C ALA A 26 -4.22 -12.19 2.09
N ASP A 27 -4.33 -11.15 2.93
CA ASP A 27 -5.63 -10.72 3.44
C ASP A 27 -6.52 -10.17 2.33
N LEU A 28 -5.96 -9.39 1.41
CA LEU A 28 -6.71 -8.84 0.29
C LEU A 28 -7.22 -9.96 -0.62
N ARG A 29 -6.35 -10.93 -0.90
CA ARG A 29 -6.72 -12.09 -1.73
C ARG A 29 -7.82 -12.92 -1.08
N ALA A 30 -7.72 -13.11 0.23
CA ALA A 30 -8.69 -13.93 0.96
C ALA A 30 -10.02 -13.23 1.18
N GLY A 31 -10.12 -11.95 0.85
CA GLY A 31 -11.35 -11.20 1.05
C GLY A 31 -11.55 -10.69 2.46
N LYS A 32 -10.52 -10.77 3.30
CA LYS A 32 -10.61 -10.28 4.68
C LYS A 32 -10.63 -8.76 4.73
N ARG A 33 -10.01 -8.11 3.75
CA ARG A 33 -9.93 -6.66 3.64
C ARG A 33 -10.01 -6.27 2.17
N ASP A 34 -10.46 -5.05 1.90
CA ASP A 34 -10.46 -4.50 0.54
C ASP A 34 -9.29 -3.55 0.32
N SER A 35 -8.79 -2.94 1.38
CA SER A 35 -7.60 -2.08 1.31
C SER A 35 -6.92 -2.04 2.66
N VAL A 36 -5.62 -1.76 2.64
CA VAL A 36 -4.80 -1.62 3.85
C VAL A 36 -3.85 -0.46 3.63
N SER A 37 -3.83 0.48 4.57
CA SER A 37 -2.93 1.63 4.52
C SER A 37 -1.80 1.46 5.50
N VAL A 38 -0.58 1.82 5.09
CA VAL A 38 0.62 1.75 5.92
C VAL A 38 1.30 3.10 5.90
N TRP A 39 1.56 3.64 7.09
CA TRP A 39 2.35 4.86 7.23
C TRP A 39 3.82 4.50 7.24
N MET A 40 4.62 5.26 6.51
CA MET A 40 6.06 5.02 6.49
C MET A 40 6.79 6.32 6.19
N GLU A 41 8.11 6.27 6.31
CA GLU A 41 8.98 7.37 5.94
C GLU A 41 9.78 6.97 4.71
N LYS A 42 9.71 7.78 3.67
CA LYS A 42 10.50 7.58 2.45
C LYS A 42 11.21 8.87 2.13
N ASN A 43 12.53 8.80 1.94
CA ASN A 43 13.34 9.98 1.63
C ASN A 43 13.11 11.09 2.65
N GLN A 44 12.97 10.70 3.93
CA GLN A 44 12.77 11.62 5.05
C GLN A 44 11.44 12.39 4.96
N ARG A 45 10.46 11.83 4.26
CA ARG A 45 9.13 12.43 4.12
C ARG A 45 8.07 11.44 4.57
N ALA A 46 7.07 11.97 5.30
CA ALA A 46 5.94 11.13 5.72
C ALA A 46 5.18 10.66 4.47
N THR A 47 4.93 9.38 4.39
CA THR A 47 4.35 8.76 3.20
C THR A 47 3.26 7.79 3.61
N LEU A 48 2.13 7.83 2.90
CA LEU A 48 1.04 6.88 3.10
C LEU A 48 0.98 5.96 1.90
N VAL A 49 1.16 4.68 2.14
CA VAL A 49 1.07 3.66 1.10
C VAL A 49 -0.19 2.85 1.34
N THR A 50 -1.03 2.74 0.32
CA THR A 50 -2.27 1.98 0.43
C THR A 50 -2.27 0.86 -0.59
N TYR A 51 -2.60 -0.33 -0.13
CA TYR A 51 -2.72 -1.51 -0.98
C TYR A 51 -4.21 -1.81 -1.16
N HIS A 52 -4.65 -1.92 -2.41
CA HIS A 52 -6.06 -2.13 -2.74
C HIS A 52 -6.23 -3.46 -3.46
N ALA A 53 -7.23 -4.22 -3.06
CA ALA A 53 -7.61 -5.40 -3.82
C ALA A 53 -8.27 -4.95 -5.12
N VAL A 54 -7.82 -5.50 -6.23
CA VAL A 54 -8.46 -5.30 -7.53
C VAL A 54 -9.28 -6.55 -7.81
N ARG A 55 -10.58 -6.38 -8.04
CA ARG A 55 -11.49 -7.49 -8.25
C ARG A 55 -12.22 -7.31 -9.58
N ASP A 56 -12.58 -8.43 -10.20
CA ASP A 56 -13.34 -8.39 -11.45
C ASP A 56 -14.83 -8.14 -11.16
N SER A 57 -15.65 -8.17 -12.20
CA SER A 57 -17.07 -7.90 -12.10
C SER A 57 -17.81 -8.93 -11.25
N GLN A 58 -17.19 -10.07 -10.98
CA GLN A 58 -17.77 -11.13 -10.16
C GLN A 58 -17.23 -11.14 -8.75
N GLY A 59 -16.43 -10.13 -8.40
CA GLY A 59 -15.86 -10.02 -7.06
C GLY A 59 -14.63 -10.86 -6.84
N GLN A 60 -14.07 -11.47 -7.87
CA GLN A 60 -12.89 -12.32 -7.74
C GLN A 60 -11.62 -11.46 -7.71
N TYR A 61 -10.72 -11.79 -6.79
CA TYR A 61 -9.45 -11.09 -6.70
C TYR A 61 -8.61 -11.36 -7.96
N VAL A 62 -8.17 -10.29 -8.62
CA VAL A 62 -7.32 -10.40 -9.80
C VAL A 62 -5.96 -9.72 -9.62
N GLY A 63 -5.77 -9.00 -8.53
CA GLY A 63 -4.48 -8.36 -8.27
C GLY A 63 -4.55 -7.36 -7.16
N THR A 64 -3.42 -6.69 -6.92
CA THR A 64 -3.30 -5.66 -5.90
C THR A 64 -2.76 -4.39 -6.53
N MET A 65 -3.38 -3.26 -6.20
CA MET A 65 -2.91 -1.95 -6.64
C MET A 65 -2.30 -1.24 -5.45
N GLU A 66 -1.13 -0.66 -5.65
CA GLU A 66 -0.47 0.15 -4.61
C GLU A 66 -0.56 1.62 -5.00
N THR A 67 -1.00 2.46 -4.06
CA THR A 67 -0.94 3.91 -4.23
C THR A 67 -0.03 4.50 -3.17
N VAL A 68 0.70 5.55 -3.56
CA VAL A 68 1.67 6.20 -2.68
C VAL A 68 1.31 7.68 -2.61
N GLN A 69 1.14 8.20 -1.40
CA GLN A 69 0.86 9.62 -1.18
C GLN A 69 1.93 10.23 -0.30
N ASP A 70 2.48 11.35 -0.76
CA ASP A 70 3.39 12.15 0.04
C ASP A 70 2.55 12.95 1.02
N MET A 71 2.72 12.70 2.31
CA MET A 71 1.93 13.34 3.36
C MET A 71 2.76 14.31 4.19
N GLU A 72 3.91 14.71 3.68
CA GLU A 72 4.82 15.55 4.48
C GLU A 72 4.21 16.90 4.82
N GLU A 73 3.49 17.51 3.90
CA GLU A 73 2.86 18.79 4.17
C GLU A 73 1.77 18.66 5.23
N ALA A 74 1.00 17.58 5.18
CA ALA A 74 -0.01 17.32 6.20
C ALA A 74 0.64 17.11 7.56
N ARG A 75 1.73 16.34 7.61
CA ARG A 75 2.46 16.10 8.86
C ARG A 75 2.92 17.42 9.46
N LYS A 76 3.52 18.28 8.66
CA LYS A 76 4.02 19.58 9.15
C LYS A 76 2.88 20.45 9.66
N HIS A 77 1.77 20.43 8.94
CA HIS A 77 0.61 21.23 9.34
C HIS A 77 0.12 20.84 10.74
N PHE A 78 -0.04 19.55 10.99
CA PHE A 78 -0.53 19.08 12.27
C PHE A 78 0.53 19.18 13.37
N ALA A 79 1.80 19.08 13.03
CA ALA A 79 2.87 19.18 14.02
C ALA A 79 3.05 20.59 14.56
N GLN A 80 2.54 21.60 13.86
CA GLN A 80 2.68 23.00 14.26
C GLN A 80 1.60 23.46 15.26
N LYS A 81 0.69 22.59 15.61
CA LYS A 81 -0.40 22.95 16.53
C LYS A 81 0.04 22.93 17.98
#